data_60a8d606cb2ba35aebe88201b4c41a0e
#
_entry.id   60a8d606cb2ba35aebe88201b4c41a0e
#
_cell.length_a   1.000
_cell.length_b   1.000
_cell.length_c   1.000
_cell.angle_alpha   90.00
_cell.angle_beta   90.00
_cell.angle_gamma   90.00
#
_symmetry.space_group_name_H-M   'P 1'
#
loop_
_entity.id
_entity.type
_entity.pdbx_description
1 polymer ?
#
loop_
_entity_poly.entity_id
_entity_poly.type
_entity_poly.pdbx_seq_one_letter_code
_entity_poly.pdbx_strand_id
1 'polypeptide(L)'
;MKLTKLTAALSITLLLNGCGGNPVIPVSDLTPKKSRYPARIVKQGDSLYTIAWEFGLDYREVALWNRLSPPYHVAPGQKIRLGPAKASEQSSGEWSRTVVKALVNTELRAQPLAEKDQKDSGNSIKQHSSSASASQRQVWSWPSAGRVLSEFSPTEGNNGIDILGVEGSPVVAAAAGNVVYAGSGLRGYGLLLILKHDEHFLSAYAHNSLLVVDEGDSVRAEQVIAHMGSTGAETVRLHFEIRLDGKPVDPLMYLPARQ
;
A
#
# COMPACT_ATOMS: atom_id res chain seq x y z
N MET A 1 -13.96 -86.46 39.42
CA MET A 1 -14.50 -85.56 38.38
C MET A 1 -14.18 -84.13 38.80
N LYS A 2 -13.10 -83.51 38.25
CA LYS A 2 -12.75 -82.11 38.50
C LYS A 2 -12.70 -81.39 37.16
N LEU A 3 -13.60 -80.45 36.99
CA LEU A 3 -13.72 -79.61 35.75
C LEU A 3 -12.81 -78.39 35.95
N THR A 4 -11.73 -78.34 35.21
CA THR A 4 -10.83 -77.20 35.19
C THR A 4 -11.38 -76.14 34.18
N LYS A 5 -11.73 -74.97 34.72
CA LYS A 5 -12.12 -73.79 33.89
C LYS A 5 -10.87 -73.09 33.39
N LEU A 6 -10.73 -73.07 32.08
CA LEU A 6 -9.68 -72.31 31.40
C LEU A 6 -10.20 -70.88 31.13
N THR A 7 -9.64 -69.89 31.85
CA THR A 7 -9.92 -68.49 31.64
C THR A 7 -8.91 -67.94 30.64
N ALA A 8 -9.36 -67.64 29.44
CA ALA A 8 -8.57 -66.91 28.45
C ALA A 8 -8.59 -65.40 28.78
N ALA A 9 -7.43 -64.84 29.14
CA ALA A 9 -7.24 -63.42 29.30
C ALA A 9 -6.99 -62.82 27.92
N LEU A 10 -7.93 -62.01 27.43
CA LEU A 10 -7.79 -61.21 26.19
C LEU A 10 -7.10 -59.88 26.53
N SER A 11 -5.79 -59.80 26.24
CA SER A 11 -5.04 -58.55 26.39
C SER A 11 -5.33 -57.65 25.19
N ILE A 12 -6.12 -56.61 25.40
CA ILE A 12 -6.34 -55.53 24.41
C ILE A 12 -5.16 -54.55 24.54
N THR A 13 -4.23 -54.65 23.61
CA THR A 13 -3.13 -53.65 23.46
C THR A 13 -3.69 -52.44 22.71
N LEU A 14 -4.01 -51.37 23.45
CA LEU A 14 -4.45 -50.09 22.88
C LEU A 14 -3.21 -49.34 22.34
N LEU A 15 -2.98 -49.42 21.05
CA LEU A 15 -1.99 -48.59 20.34
C LEU A 15 -2.50 -47.16 20.26
N LEU A 16 -2.09 -46.32 21.18
CA LEU A 16 -2.24 -44.85 21.09
C LEU A 16 -1.24 -44.34 20.04
N ASN A 17 -1.66 -44.32 18.77
CA ASN A 17 -0.99 -43.50 17.74
C ASN A 17 -1.37 -42.03 18.00
N GLY A 18 -0.63 -41.34 18.85
CA GLY A 18 -0.66 -39.90 19.01
C GLY A 18 0.04 -39.26 17.82
N CYS A 19 -0.68 -39.01 16.72
CA CYS A 19 -0.25 -38.03 15.74
C CYS A 19 -0.35 -36.64 16.37
N GLY A 20 0.70 -36.21 17.06
CA GLY A 20 0.92 -34.83 17.45
C GLY A 20 1.33 -34.01 16.23
N GLY A 21 0.39 -33.79 15.30
CA GLY A 21 0.55 -32.75 14.33
C GLY A 21 0.39 -31.41 15.03
N ASN A 22 1.49 -30.67 15.22
CA ASN A 22 1.37 -29.26 15.60
C ASN A 22 0.40 -28.60 14.60
N PRO A 23 -0.67 -27.93 15.04
CA PRO A 23 -1.49 -27.17 14.13
C PRO A 23 -0.58 -26.11 13.50
N VAL A 24 -0.30 -26.27 12.21
CA VAL A 24 0.34 -25.21 11.43
C VAL A 24 -0.69 -24.09 11.38
N ILE A 25 -0.52 -23.12 12.28
CA ILE A 25 -1.30 -21.89 12.27
C ILE A 25 -0.92 -21.22 10.94
N PRO A 26 -1.89 -20.95 10.05
CA PRO A 26 -1.56 -20.27 8.79
C PRO A 26 -1.08 -18.87 9.13
N VAL A 27 0.23 -18.69 9.19
CA VAL A 27 0.85 -17.36 9.22
C VAL A 27 0.32 -16.63 8.00
N SER A 28 -0.41 -15.54 8.23
CA SER A 28 -0.92 -14.71 7.15
C SER A 28 0.27 -14.18 6.37
N ASP A 29 0.50 -14.76 5.18
CA ASP A 29 1.59 -14.36 4.29
C ASP A 29 1.30 -12.95 3.76
N LEU A 30 1.94 -11.95 4.34
CA LEU A 30 1.89 -10.55 3.93
C LEU A 30 2.85 -10.25 2.77
N THR A 31 3.60 -11.27 2.29
CA THR A 31 4.49 -11.05 1.15
C THR A 31 3.70 -10.60 -0.07
N PRO A 32 4.14 -9.52 -0.76
CA PRO A 32 3.51 -9.10 -2.00
C PRO A 32 3.51 -10.25 -3.01
N LYS A 33 2.34 -10.66 -3.45
CA LYS A 33 2.24 -11.65 -4.52
C LYS A 33 2.98 -11.10 -5.74
N LYS A 34 4.10 -11.72 -6.13
CA LYS A 34 4.74 -11.40 -7.41
C LYS A 34 3.67 -11.50 -8.49
N SER A 35 3.45 -10.42 -9.24
CA SER A 35 2.46 -10.36 -10.31
C SER A 35 2.79 -11.37 -11.40
N ARG A 36 2.38 -12.62 -11.21
CA ARG A 36 2.34 -13.64 -12.27
C ARG A 36 1.13 -13.47 -13.17
N TYR A 37 0.19 -12.64 -12.76
CA TYR A 37 -1.07 -12.45 -13.48
C TYR A 37 -1.00 -11.17 -14.29
N PRO A 38 -1.30 -11.23 -15.57
CA PRO A 38 -1.34 -10.04 -16.43
C PRO A 38 -2.48 -9.09 -16.05
N ALA A 39 -3.43 -9.54 -15.21
CA ALA A 39 -4.56 -8.73 -14.79
C ALA A 39 -5.25 -9.26 -13.52
N ARG A 40 -5.95 -8.37 -12.81
CA ARG A 40 -6.78 -8.60 -11.64
C ARG A 40 -8.20 -8.07 -11.93
N ILE A 41 -9.21 -8.81 -11.51
CA ILE A 41 -10.61 -8.32 -11.52
C ILE A 41 -10.85 -7.60 -10.20
N VAL A 42 -11.34 -6.37 -10.29
CA VAL A 42 -11.71 -5.54 -9.13
C VAL A 42 -12.88 -6.21 -8.40
N LYS A 43 -12.75 -6.35 -7.09
CA LYS A 43 -13.81 -6.83 -6.20
C LYS A 43 -14.48 -5.63 -5.52
N GLN A 44 -15.63 -5.90 -4.89
CA GLN A 44 -16.27 -4.89 -4.04
C GLN A 44 -15.34 -4.51 -2.88
N GLY A 45 -15.16 -3.21 -2.64
CA GLY A 45 -14.26 -2.67 -1.62
C GLY A 45 -12.80 -2.58 -2.04
N ASP A 46 -12.43 -2.99 -3.27
CA ASP A 46 -11.09 -2.73 -3.80
C ASP A 46 -10.96 -1.26 -4.24
N SER A 47 -9.78 -0.68 -4.01
CA SER A 47 -9.31 0.56 -4.64
C SER A 47 -8.09 0.27 -5.52
N LEU A 48 -7.69 1.20 -6.38
CA LEU A 48 -6.44 1.04 -7.13
C LEU A 48 -5.23 0.89 -6.19
N TYR A 49 -5.25 1.61 -5.06
CA TYR A 49 -4.20 1.55 -4.05
C TYR A 49 -4.10 0.17 -3.41
N THR A 50 -5.24 -0.46 -3.03
CA THR A 50 -5.24 -1.80 -2.43
C THR A 50 -4.82 -2.87 -3.44
N ILE A 51 -5.21 -2.74 -4.72
CA ILE A 51 -4.76 -3.64 -5.77
C ILE A 51 -3.24 -3.52 -5.97
N ALA A 52 -2.72 -2.30 -6.10
CA ALA A 52 -1.28 -2.08 -6.22
C ALA A 52 -0.53 -2.59 -4.98
N TRP A 53 -1.08 -2.35 -3.79
CA TRP A 53 -0.56 -2.82 -2.52
C TRP A 53 -0.44 -4.35 -2.46
N GLU A 54 -1.52 -5.08 -2.83
CA GLU A 54 -1.54 -6.56 -2.83
C GLU A 54 -0.40 -7.16 -3.66
N PHE A 55 0.00 -6.48 -4.75
CA PHE A 55 1.03 -6.97 -5.68
C PHE A 55 2.40 -6.29 -5.53
N GLY A 56 2.57 -5.40 -4.54
CA GLY A 56 3.82 -4.66 -4.33
C GLY A 56 4.19 -3.79 -5.53
N LEU A 57 3.19 -3.20 -6.19
CA LEU A 57 3.31 -2.33 -7.35
C LEU A 57 3.13 -0.87 -6.97
N ASP A 58 3.73 0.02 -7.73
CA ASP A 58 3.43 1.44 -7.65
C ASP A 58 2.03 1.68 -8.27
N TYR A 59 1.13 2.29 -7.49
CA TYR A 59 -0.23 2.60 -7.95
C TYR A 59 -0.24 3.50 -9.20
N ARG A 60 0.76 4.38 -9.36
CA ARG A 60 0.90 5.27 -10.53
C ARG A 60 1.22 4.47 -11.79
N GLU A 61 2.09 3.47 -11.69
CA GLU A 61 2.39 2.57 -12.79
C GLU A 61 1.15 1.75 -13.17
N VAL A 62 0.43 1.21 -12.17
CA VAL A 62 -0.83 0.49 -12.40
C VAL A 62 -1.86 1.42 -13.04
N ALA A 63 -1.98 2.68 -12.59
CA ALA A 63 -2.86 3.67 -13.21
C ALA A 63 -2.48 3.93 -14.69
N LEU A 64 -1.19 4.14 -14.96
CA LEU A 64 -0.66 4.38 -16.31
C LEU A 64 -0.98 3.20 -17.25
N TRP A 65 -0.73 1.96 -16.82
CA TRP A 65 -1.01 0.75 -17.62
C TRP A 65 -2.50 0.58 -17.92
N ASN A 66 -3.38 1.16 -17.10
CA ASN A 66 -4.83 1.07 -17.22
C ASN A 66 -5.49 2.37 -17.72
N ARG A 67 -4.69 3.43 -18.03
CA ARG A 67 -5.18 4.75 -18.46
C ARG A 67 -6.15 5.39 -17.46
N LEU A 68 -5.86 5.22 -16.16
CA LEU A 68 -6.63 5.81 -15.08
C LEU A 68 -6.03 7.16 -14.71
N SER A 69 -6.90 8.15 -14.51
CA SER A 69 -6.53 9.49 -14.02
C SER A 69 -6.98 9.67 -12.58
N PRO A 70 -6.34 10.55 -11.80
CA PRO A 70 -6.82 10.88 -10.48
C PRO A 70 -8.32 11.25 -10.49
N PRO A 71 -9.07 10.83 -9.50
CA PRO A 71 -8.72 10.14 -8.26
C PRO A 71 -8.61 8.60 -8.35
N TYR A 72 -8.37 8.04 -9.53
CA TYR A 72 -8.09 6.62 -9.80
C TYR A 72 -9.23 5.66 -9.44
N HIS A 73 -10.47 6.07 -9.70
CA HIS A 73 -11.63 5.23 -9.45
C HIS A 73 -11.59 3.94 -10.25
N VAL A 74 -11.91 2.85 -9.58
CA VAL A 74 -12.10 1.52 -10.18
C VAL A 74 -13.48 0.98 -9.78
N ALA A 75 -14.09 0.17 -10.64
CA ALA A 75 -15.41 -0.40 -10.40
C ALA A 75 -15.34 -1.92 -10.23
N PRO A 76 -16.17 -2.52 -9.35
CA PRO A 76 -16.29 -3.97 -9.25
C PRO A 76 -16.53 -4.62 -10.61
N GLY A 77 -15.79 -5.70 -10.91
CA GLY A 77 -15.80 -6.37 -12.20
C GLY A 77 -14.84 -5.78 -13.25
N GLN A 78 -14.29 -4.60 -13.04
CA GLN A 78 -13.30 -4.02 -13.93
C GLN A 78 -12.02 -4.86 -13.93
N LYS A 79 -11.41 -5.01 -15.13
CA LYS A 79 -10.13 -5.72 -15.28
C LYS A 79 -8.98 -4.74 -15.22
N ILE A 80 -8.11 -4.87 -14.22
CA ILE A 80 -6.92 -4.04 -14.03
C ILE A 80 -5.68 -4.83 -14.44
N ARG A 81 -4.90 -4.27 -15.37
CA ARG A 81 -3.60 -4.83 -15.78
C ARG A 81 -2.56 -4.55 -14.71
N LEU A 82 -1.76 -5.55 -14.40
CA LEU A 82 -0.71 -5.51 -13.38
C LEU A 82 0.71 -5.47 -13.98
N GLY A 83 0.80 -4.98 -15.21
CA GLY A 83 2.04 -4.79 -15.93
C GLY A 83 1.82 -4.04 -17.24
N PRO A 84 2.91 -3.58 -17.88
CA PRO A 84 2.82 -2.92 -19.17
C PRO A 84 2.17 -3.84 -20.22
N ALA A 85 1.44 -3.26 -21.17
CA ALA A 85 0.95 -4.03 -22.31
C ALA A 85 2.15 -4.70 -22.98
N LYS A 86 2.09 -6.01 -23.26
CA LYS A 86 3.07 -6.61 -24.17
C LYS A 86 2.98 -5.81 -25.47
N ALA A 87 4.09 -5.24 -25.90
CA ALA A 87 4.17 -4.67 -27.23
C ALA A 87 3.76 -5.79 -28.20
N SER A 88 2.56 -5.66 -28.76
CA SER A 88 2.18 -6.54 -29.85
C SER A 88 3.15 -6.20 -30.98
N GLU A 89 3.87 -7.17 -31.49
CA GLU A 89 4.79 -7.06 -32.61
C GLU A 89 4.12 -6.61 -33.93
N GLN A 90 2.96 -5.99 -33.83
CA GLN A 90 2.10 -5.59 -34.97
C GLN A 90 1.76 -4.10 -35.06
N SER A 91 2.61 -3.20 -34.58
CA SER A 91 2.49 -1.78 -34.95
C SER A 91 3.83 -1.08 -35.17
N SER A 92 4.83 -1.79 -35.71
CA SER A 92 6.05 -1.19 -36.21
C SER A 92 5.86 -0.81 -37.70
N GLY A 93 4.97 0.09 -38.03
CA GLY A 93 4.78 0.39 -39.46
C GLY A 93 4.37 1.81 -39.82
N GLU A 94 3.64 2.54 -39.01
CA GLU A 94 3.00 3.73 -39.57
C GLU A 94 3.05 5.03 -38.74
N TRP A 95 3.42 4.96 -37.46
CA TRP A 95 3.44 6.20 -36.65
C TRP A 95 4.78 6.92 -36.62
N SER A 96 5.89 6.28 -36.98
CA SER A 96 7.21 6.95 -36.99
C SER A 96 7.50 7.83 -38.16
N ARG A 97 6.73 7.75 -39.27
CA ARG A 97 7.00 8.56 -40.47
C ARG A 97 6.19 9.86 -40.56
N THR A 98 5.04 9.93 -39.89
CA THR A 98 4.16 11.10 -39.96
C THR A 98 4.54 12.18 -38.94
N VAL A 99 5.07 11.81 -37.77
CA VAL A 99 5.43 12.78 -36.72
C VAL A 99 6.75 13.49 -37.06
N VAL A 100 7.72 12.78 -37.65
CA VAL A 100 8.99 13.42 -38.08
C VAL A 100 8.82 14.38 -39.23
N LYS A 101 7.82 14.17 -40.13
CA LYS A 101 7.55 15.03 -41.23
C LYS A 101 6.79 16.32 -40.87
N ALA A 102 6.07 16.30 -39.72
CA ALA A 102 5.37 17.48 -39.21
C ALA A 102 6.28 18.43 -38.40
N LEU A 103 7.38 17.94 -37.84
CA LEU A 103 8.31 18.73 -37.02
C LEU A 103 9.41 19.44 -37.87
N VAL A 104 9.63 19.02 -39.11
CA VAL A 104 10.66 19.61 -39.99
C VAL A 104 10.12 20.79 -40.78
N ASN A 105 8.81 20.98 -40.88
CA ASN A 105 8.22 22.06 -41.68
C ASN A 105 7.77 23.32 -40.92
N THR A 106 8.15 23.47 -39.64
CA THR A 106 7.75 24.64 -38.83
C THR A 106 8.93 25.59 -38.52
N GLU A 107 10.11 25.33 -39.03
CA GLU A 107 11.19 26.34 -39.00
C GLU A 107 11.34 26.97 -40.39
N LEU A 108 10.73 28.08 -40.62
CA LEU A 108 11.12 29.19 -41.52
C LEU A 108 9.93 30.10 -41.77
N ARG A 109 9.60 30.94 -40.81
CA ARG A 109 9.06 32.27 -41.16
C ARG A 109 9.22 33.24 -39.98
N ALA A 110 10.42 33.74 -39.86
CA ALA A 110 10.66 34.99 -39.14
C ALA A 110 10.24 36.16 -40.06
N GLN A 111 9.40 37.04 -39.58
CA GLN A 111 9.31 38.41 -40.04
C GLN A 111 9.21 39.35 -38.85
N PRO A 112 10.03 40.42 -38.81
CA PRO A 112 10.02 41.42 -37.77
C PRO A 112 9.14 42.60 -38.18
N LEU A 113 8.62 43.33 -37.22
CA LEU A 113 8.17 44.73 -37.24
C LEU A 113 7.11 44.91 -36.14
N ALA A 114 7.06 45.86 -35.30
CA ALA A 114 7.64 47.18 -35.15
C ALA A 114 7.33 47.65 -33.72
N GLU A 115 8.25 48.38 -33.20
CA GLU A 115 8.17 49.21 -32.00
C GLU A 115 7.00 50.20 -32.05
N LYS A 116 6.22 50.33 -30.99
CA LYS A 116 5.56 51.61 -30.63
C LYS A 116 5.36 51.68 -29.10
N ASP A 117 6.01 52.70 -28.56
CA ASP A 117 5.85 53.26 -27.26
C ASP A 117 4.38 53.50 -26.86
N GLN A 118 4.05 53.16 -25.60
CA GLN A 118 3.29 54.09 -24.76
C GLN A 118 3.37 53.73 -23.27
N LYS A 119 3.71 54.72 -22.55
CA LYS A 119 3.99 55.02 -21.19
C LYS A 119 2.74 54.92 -20.29
N ASP A 120 3.00 54.48 -19.10
CA ASP A 120 2.49 55.01 -17.82
C ASP A 120 1.43 54.23 -17.04
N SER A 121 1.77 54.09 -15.78
CA SER A 121 0.98 54.04 -14.54
C SER A 121 0.44 52.71 -14.00
N GLY A 122 0.94 52.40 -12.80
CA GLY A 122 0.11 51.87 -11.72
C GLY A 122 0.40 50.46 -11.23
N ASN A 123 1.49 50.33 -10.52
CA ASN A 123 1.62 49.66 -9.23
C ASN A 123 0.53 48.61 -8.91
N SER A 124 0.85 47.35 -9.01
CA SER A 124 0.48 46.34 -8.01
C SER A 124 1.33 45.07 -8.20
N ILE A 125 2.41 44.98 -7.46
CA ILE A 125 3.24 43.80 -7.36
C ILE A 125 2.44 42.74 -6.58
N LYS A 126 1.67 41.89 -7.29
CA LYS A 126 1.30 40.58 -6.80
C LYS A 126 2.53 39.71 -6.94
N GLN A 127 3.28 39.62 -5.84
CA GLN A 127 4.23 38.53 -5.65
C GLN A 127 3.50 37.21 -5.80
N HIS A 128 3.56 36.63 -6.98
CA HIS A 128 3.42 35.19 -7.14
C HIS A 128 4.71 34.63 -6.56
N SER A 129 4.67 34.33 -5.27
CA SER A 129 5.65 33.44 -4.68
C SER A 129 5.55 32.11 -5.42
N SER A 130 6.41 31.95 -6.43
CA SER A 130 6.79 30.66 -6.93
C SER A 130 7.43 29.92 -5.75
N SER A 131 6.63 29.23 -4.98
CA SER A 131 7.11 28.21 -4.07
C SER A 131 7.75 27.14 -4.95
N ALA A 132 9.05 27.32 -5.24
CA ALA A 132 9.90 26.21 -5.58
C ALA A 132 9.67 25.19 -4.47
N SER A 133 9.02 24.09 -4.81
CA SER A 133 8.87 22.95 -3.95
C SER A 133 10.27 22.42 -3.63
N ALA A 134 10.89 22.98 -2.62
CA ALA A 134 11.93 22.29 -1.90
C ALA A 134 11.24 21.00 -1.42
N SER A 135 11.72 19.86 -1.82
CA SER A 135 11.24 18.56 -1.34
C SER A 135 11.39 18.61 0.19
N GLN A 136 10.30 18.97 0.86
CA GLN A 136 10.24 18.90 2.31
C GLN A 136 10.46 17.44 2.64
N ARG A 137 11.58 17.11 3.27
CA ARG A 137 11.80 15.78 3.80
C ARG A 137 10.58 15.44 4.65
N GLN A 138 9.87 14.38 4.25
CA GLN A 138 8.75 13.87 5.02
C GLN A 138 9.22 13.63 6.46
N VAL A 139 8.63 14.35 7.41
CA VAL A 139 8.93 14.16 8.85
C VAL A 139 8.01 13.06 9.34
N TRP A 140 8.62 12.00 9.87
CA TRP A 140 7.90 10.84 10.38
C TRP A 140 7.85 10.85 11.91
N SER A 141 6.72 10.44 12.46
CA SER A 141 6.51 10.25 13.90
C SER A 141 6.09 8.80 14.16
N TRP A 142 6.33 8.31 15.38
CA TRP A 142 5.86 6.98 15.77
C TRP A 142 4.33 6.90 15.74
N PRO A 143 3.76 5.87 15.08
CA PRO A 143 2.31 5.73 14.97
C PRO A 143 1.64 5.25 16.26
N SER A 144 2.43 4.75 17.23
CA SER A 144 1.96 4.30 18.55
C SER A 144 3.12 4.28 19.55
N ALA A 145 2.80 4.36 20.84
CA ALA A 145 3.79 4.42 21.93
C ALA A 145 4.42 3.06 22.30
N GLY A 146 3.87 1.92 21.85
CA GLY A 146 4.32 0.57 22.23
C GLY A 146 5.73 0.22 21.75
N ARG A 147 6.37 -0.79 22.35
CA ARG A 147 7.67 -1.31 21.87
C ARG A 147 7.52 -2.08 20.57
N VAL A 148 8.57 -2.11 19.75
CA VAL A 148 8.62 -2.97 18.57
C VAL A 148 8.64 -4.43 19.02
N LEU A 149 7.71 -5.22 18.51
CA LEU A 149 7.57 -6.65 18.77
C LEU A 149 8.25 -7.46 17.67
N SER A 150 8.11 -7.04 16.42
CA SER A 150 8.66 -7.68 15.23
C SER A 150 9.22 -6.61 14.29
N GLU A 151 10.40 -6.82 13.76
CA GLU A 151 11.09 -5.90 12.86
C GLU A 151 10.81 -6.24 11.38
N PHE A 152 11.16 -5.33 10.50
CA PHE A 152 11.05 -5.48 9.07
C PHE A 152 11.92 -6.64 8.57
N SER A 153 11.27 -7.66 7.98
CA SER A 153 11.90 -8.85 7.42
C SER A 153 11.09 -9.39 6.23
N PRO A 154 11.20 -8.77 5.05
CA PRO A 154 10.38 -9.15 3.89
C PRO A 154 10.68 -10.58 3.38
N THR A 155 11.85 -11.14 3.69
CA THR A 155 12.19 -12.54 3.39
C THR A 155 11.41 -13.53 4.26
N GLU A 156 10.98 -13.09 5.44
CA GLU A 156 10.15 -13.84 6.38
C GLU A 156 8.66 -13.46 6.30
N GLY A 157 8.30 -12.58 5.34
CA GLY A 157 6.93 -12.17 5.10
C GLY A 157 6.49 -10.94 5.91
N ASN A 158 7.38 -10.32 6.71
CA ASN A 158 7.08 -9.09 7.43
C ASN A 158 7.53 -7.85 6.65
N ASN A 159 6.59 -7.16 6.02
CA ASN A 159 6.84 -5.97 5.19
C ASN A 159 6.85 -4.65 5.98
N GLY A 160 6.76 -4.71 7.30
CA GLY A 160 6.73 -3.57 8.18
C GLY A 160 7.29 -3.89 9.56
N ILE A 161 6.79 -3.19 10.56
CA ILE A 161 7.08 -3.48 11.97
C ILE A 161 5.78 -3.74 12.73
N ASP A 162 5.84 -4.63 13.71
CA ASP A 162 4.74 -4.81 14.66
C ASP A 162 5.05 -4.05 15.94
N ILE A 163 4.09 -3.27 16.41
CA ILE A 163 4.20 -2.48 17.65
C ILE A 163 3.20 -3.03 18.67
N LEU A 164 3.73 -3.49 19.81
CA LEU A 164 2.92 -4.00 20.90
C LEU A 164 2.12 -2.89 21.56
N GLY A 165 0.88 -3.17 21.92
CA GLY A 165 0.04 -2.25 22.67
C GLY A 165 -1.13 -2.94 23.35
N VAL A 166 -2.08 -2.14 23.81
CA VAL A 166 -3.32 -2.59 24.44
C VAL A 166 -4.46 -2.28 23.49
N GLU A 167 -5.48 -3.12 23.46
CA GLU A 167 -6.68 -2.89 22.65
C GLU A 167 -7.30 -1.51 22.96
N GLY A 168 -7.66 -0.80 21.91
CA GLY A 168 -8.17 0.55 22.03
C GLY A 168 -7.10 1.65 22.19
N SER A 169 -5.79 1.31 22.28
CA SER A 169 -4.74 2.32 22.27
C SER A 169 -4.80 3.18 21.02
N PRO A 170 -4.55 4.51 21.12
CA PRO A 170 -4.60 5.38 19.95
C PRO A 170 -3.51 5.01 18.95
N VAL A 171 -3.89 5.01 17.67
CA VAL A 171 -3.00 4.94 16.52
C VAL A 171 -3.05 6.29 15.84
N VAL A 172 -1.89 6.90 15.63
CA VAL A 172 -1.77 8.24 15.05
C VAL A 172 -1.13 8.18 13.66
N ALA A 173 -1.45 9.16 12.82
CA ALA A 173 -0.82 9.32 11.52
C ALA A 173 0.68 9.61 11.70
N ALA A 174 1.53 8.75 11.18
CA ALA A 174 2.97 8.91 11.28
C ALA A 174 3.50 10.14 10.51
N ALA A 175 2.72 10.63 9.57
CA ALA A 175 2.95 11.88 8.84
C ALA A 175 1.62 12.41 8.29
N ALA A 176 1.57 13.69 7.90
CA ALA A 176 0.40 14.26 7.24
C ALA A 176 0.13 13.58 5.90
N GLY A 177 -1.14 13.45 5.51
CA GLY A 177 -1.50 12.80 4.26
C GLY A 177 -3.00 12.73 4.03
N ASN A 178 -3.39 11.97 3.00
CA ASN A 178 -4.78 11.69 2.66
C ASN A 178 -5.07 10.20 2.82
N VAL A 179 -6.23 9.87 3.36
CA VAL A 179 -6.71 8.49 3.46
C VAL A 179 -7.07 7.99 2.07
N VAL A 180 -6.36 6.99 1.57
CA VAL A 180 -6.61 6.39 0.25
C VAL A 180 -7.24 5.01 0.35
N TYR A 181 -7.35 4.48 1.56
CA TYR A 181 -8.09 3.26 1.86
C TYR A 181 -8.44 3.20 3.35
N ALA A 182 -9.68 2.79 3.65
CA ALA A 182 -10.19 2.51 5.00
C ALA A 182 -11.12 1.29 4.94
N GLY A 183 -10.69 0.12 5.44
CA GLY A 183 -11.52 -1.08 5.37
C GLY A 183 -10.80 -2.38 5.71
N SER A 184 -11.47 -3.51 5.50
CA SER A 184 -10.97 -4.87 5.81
C SER A 184 -10.85 -5.79 4.59
N GLY A 185 -10.82 -5.23 3.38
CA GLY A 185 -10.79 -5.99 2.12
C GLY A 185 -9.47 -6.68 1.82
N LEU A 186 -8.36 -6.23 2.39
CA LEU A 186 -7.04 -6.85 2.22
C LEU A 186 -6.84 -8.01 3.19
N ARG A 187 -6.62 -9.20 2.62
CA ARG A 187 -6.38 -10.41 3.42
C ARG A 187 -5.08 -10.26 4.22
N GLY A 188 -5.12 -10.61 5.50
CA GLY A 188 -3.96 -10.63 6.40
C GLY A 188 -3.78 -9.32 7.18
N TYR A 189 -4.42 -8.22 6.80
CA TYR A 189 -4.28 -6.93 7.46
C TYR A 189 -5.39 -6.62 8.49
N GLY A 190 -6.50 -7.38 8.45
CA GLY A 190 -7.68 -7.04 9.28
C GLY A 190 -8.23 -5.66 8.91
N LEU A 191 -8.59 -4.86 9.90
CA LEU A 191 -9.07 -3.50 9.68
C LEU A 191 -7.87 -2.58 9.42
N LEU A 192 -7.77 -2.09 8.19
CA LEU A 192 -6.61 -1.43 7.59
C LEU A 192 -6.93 0.01 7.20
N LEU A 193 -6.00 0.89 7.47
CA LEU A 193 -5.95 2.25 6.94
C LEU A 193 -4.69 2.41 6.09
N ILE A 194 -4.79 3.05 4.91
CA ILE A 194 -3.64 3.46 4.10
C ILE A 194 -3.69 4.96 3.89
N LEU A 195 -2.56 5.63 4.22
CA LEU A 195 -2.36 7.05 3.97
C LEU A 195 -1.40 7.25 2.79
N LYS A 196 -1.76 8.19 1.90
CA LYS A 196 -0.86 8.76 0.89
C LYS A 196 -0.29 10.05 1.43
N HIS A 197 1.02 10.13 1.56
CA HIS A 197 1.71 11.32 2.08
C HIS A 197 2.15 12.25 0.95
N ASP A 198 2.72 11.68 -0.10
CA ASP A 198 3.11 12.38 -1.33
C ASP A 198 3.01 11.44 -2.55
N GLU A 199 3.70 11.76 -3.64
CA GLU A 199 3.66 10.91 -4.84
C GLU A 199 4.43 9.58 -4.65
N HIS A 200 5.33 9.50 -3.69
CA HIS A 200 6.24 8.36 -3.48
C HIS A 200 5.87 7.53 -2.26
N PHE A 201 5.46 8.20 -1.15
CA PHE A 201 5.28 7.56 0.14
C PHE A 201 3.83 7.23 0.46
N LEU A 202 3.62 5.98 0.85
CA LEU A 202 2.40 5.49 1.49
C LEU A 202 2.76 4.92 2.86
N SER A 203 1.83 4.99 3.82
CA SER A 203 1.91 4.22 5.07
C SER A 203 0.63 3.41 5.29
N ALA A 204 0.76 2.29 6.00
CA ALA A 204 -0.34 1.41 6.35
C ALA A 204 -0.36 1.13 7.85
N TYR A 205 -1.57 1.05 8.39
CA TYR A 205 -1.89 0.83 9.79
C TYR A 205 -2.91 -0.29 9.88
N ALA A 206 -2.49 -1.48 10.30
CA ALA A 206 -3.31 -2.69 10.26
C ALA A 206 -3.60 -3.26 11.65
N HIS A 207 -4.54 -4.22 11.70
CA HIS A 207 -5.04 -4.89 12.89
C HIS A 207 -5.82 -3.98 13.85
N ASN A 208 -6.35 -2.85 13.34
CA ASN A 208 -7.12 -1.94 14.16
C ASN A 208 -8.44 -2.56 14.66
N SER A 209 -8.93 -2.09 15.81
CA SER A 209 -10.28 -2.39 16.29
C SER A 209 -11.32 -1.39 15.75
N LEU A 210 -10.90 -0.16 15.49
CA LEU A 210 -11.74 0.93 15.01
C LEU A 210 -10.93 1.90 14.15
N LEU A 211 -11.51 2.37 13.06
CA LEU A 211 -11.03 3.53 12.28
C LEU A 211 -11.84 4.76 12.67
N VAL A 212 -11.21 5.92 12.83
CA VAL A 212 -11.86 7.17 13.20
C VAL A 212 -11.80 8.23 12.09
N VAL A 213 -11.32 7.81 10.92
CA VAL A 213 -11.28 8.58 9.67
C VAL A 213 -11.79 7.72 8.53
N ASP A 214 -12.30 8.36 7.49
CA ASP A 214 -12.84 7.71 6.29
C ASP A 214 -11.93 7.92 5.06
N GLU A 215 -12.14 7.09 4.04
CA GLU A 215 -11.47 7.24 2.74
C GLU A 215 -11.81 8.61 2.12
N GLY A 216 -10.76 9.33 1.70
CA GLY A 216 -10.85 10.70 1.20
C GLY A 216 -10.49 11.79 2.21
N ASP A 217 -10.43 11.46 3.49
CA ASP A 217 -10.07 12.44 4.53
C ASP A 217 -8.61 12.88 4.42
N SER A 218 -8.35 14.15 4.78
CA SER A 218 -7.01 14.68 4.98
C SER A 218 -6.66 14.65 6.45
N VAL A 219 -5.50 14.12 6.81
CA VAL A 219 -5.03 13.99 8.19
C VAL A 219 -3.71 14.74 8.40
N ARG A 220 -3.53 15.27 9.61
CA ARG A 220 -2.25 15.86 10.04
C ARG A 220 -1.36 14.80 10.66
N ALA A 221 -0.06 15.04 10.67
CA ALA A 221 0.87 14.26 11.48
C ALA A 221 0.39 14.21 12.95
N GLU A 222 0.54 13.05 13.59
CA GLU A 222 0.15 12.80 14.99
C GLU A 222 -1.36 12.90 15.29
N GLN A 223 -2.19 13.09 14.27
CA GLN A 223 -3.65 13.00 14.41
C GLN A 223 -4.04 11.54 14.70
N VAL A 224 -4.92 11.31 15.68
CA VAL A 224 -5.53 9.99 15.91
C VAL A 224 -6.36 9.61 14.68
N ILE A 225 -6.08 8.45 14.11
CA ILE A 225 -6.70 7.92 12.89
C ILE A 225 -7.37 6.58 13.09
N ALA A 226 -6.96 5.84 14.14
CA ALA A 226 -7.51 4.53 14.46
C ALA A 226 -7.26 4.18 15.92
N HIS A 227 -7.83 3.07 16.35
CA HIS A 227 -7.54 2.42 17.62
C HIS A 227 -6.98 1.03 17.39
N MET A 228 -5.91 0.69 18.13
CA MET A 228 -5.25 -0.60 18.04
C MET A 228 -6.18 -1.74 18.41
N GLY A 229 -6.04 -2.87 17.73
CA GLY A 229 -6.81 -4.08 18.01
C GLY A 229 -6.03 -5.34 17.63
N SER A 230 -6.77 -6.39 17.32
CA SER A 230 -6.25 -7.69 16.88
C SER A 230 -7.00 -8.24 15.67
N THR A 231 -7.69 -7.39 14.90
CA THR A 231 -8.41 -7.87 13.72
C THR A 231 -7.47 -8.50 12.71
N GLY A 232 -7.75 -9.75 12.31
CA GLY A 232 -6.88 -10.51 11.42
C GLY A 232 -5.52 -10.92 12.02
N ALA A 233 -5.32 -10.77 13.32
CA ALA A 233 -4.12 -11.15 14.06
C ALA A 233 -4.49 -11.94 15.34
N GLU A 234 -3.53 -12.70 15.89
CA GLU A 234 -3.74 -13.49 17.11
C GLU A 234 -3.61 -12.65 18.38
N THR A 235 -2.83 -11.59 18.32
CA THR A 235 -2.53 -10.72 19.47
C THR A 235 -2.75 -9.28 19.14
N VAL A 236 -3.05 -8.46 20.16
CA VAL A 236 -3.20 -7.01 20.01
C VAL A 236 -1.87 -6.39 19.61
N ARG A 237 -1.83 -5.78 18.46
CA ARG A 237 -0.68 -5.07 17.91
C ARG A 237 -1.09 -4.11 16.80
N LEU A 238 -0.24 -3.14 16.53
CA LEU A 238 -0.27 -2.37 15.30
C LEU A 238 0.77 -2.95 14.33
N HIS A 239 0.34 -3.41 13.17
CA HIS A 239 1.25 -3.64 12.06
C HIS A 239 1.37 -2.34 11.25
N PHE A 240 2.59 -1.82 11.13
CA PHE A 240 2.89 -0.55 10.47
C PHE A 240 3.87 -0.74 9.32
N GLU A 241 3.47 -0.31 8.11
CA GLU A 241 4.33 -0.34 6.93
C GLU A 241 4.58 1.07 6.40
N ILE A 242 5.76 1.28 5.83
CA ILE A 242 6.06 2.39 4.93
C ILE A 242 6.39 1.81 3.56
N ARG A 243 5.83 2.39 2.51
CA ARG A 243 6.17 2.04 1.13
C ARG A 243 6.67 3.24 0.36
N LEU A 244 7.77 3.02 -0.35
CA LEU A 244 8.37 3.96 -1.29
C LEU A 244 8.18 3.40 -2.71
N ASP A 245 7.48 4.13 -3.57
CA ASP A 245 7.15 3.69 -4.94
C ASP A 245 6.54 2.28 -4.98
N GLY A 246 5.59 2.02 -4.06
CA GLY A 246 4.89 0.74 -3.93
C GLY A 246 5.69 -0.38 -3.27
N LYS A 247 6.98 -0.19 -2.98
CA LYS A 247 7.85 -1.19 -2.36
C LYS A 247 7.90 -0.99 -0.85
N PRO A 248 7.76 -2.06 -0.03
CA PRO A 248 7.94 -1.96 1.40
C PRO A 248 9.40 -1.60 1.72
N VAL A 249 9.58 -0.68 2.66
CA VAL A 249 10.87 -0.24 3.17
C VAL A 249 10.87 -0.35 4.70
N ASP A 250 12.05 -0.52 5.29
CA ASP A 250 12.17 -0.62 6.74
C ASP A 250 11.71 0.68 7.43
N PRO A 251 10.60 0.65 8.21
CA PRO A 251 10.08 1.83 8.87
C PRO A 251 11.08 2.45 9.87
N LEU A 252 11.96 1.65 10.46
CA LEU A 252 12.95 2.14 11.44
C LEU A 252 13.99 3.08 10.82
N MET A 253 14.16 3.05 9.50
CA MET A 253 15.04 3.98 8.78
C MET A 253 14.43 5.39 8.63
N TYR A 254 13.13 5.52 8.86
CA TYR A 254 12.37 6.77 8.69
C TYR A 254 11.89 7.34 10.03
N LEU A 255 11.54 6.47 10.96
CA LEU A 255 11.06 6.86 12.29
C LEU A 255 12.20 7.43 13.15
N PRO A 256 11.92 8.42 14.02
CA PRO A 256 12.93 8.94 14.94
C PRO A 256 13.39 7.85 15.93
N ALA A 257 14.65 7.94 16.37
CA ALA A 257 15.13 7.04 17.42
C ALA A 257 14.22 7.14 18.65
N ARG A 258 13.84 6.00 19.23
CA ARG A 258 13.15 5.99 20.54
C ARG A 258 14.16 6.28 21.63
N GLN A 259 13.82 7.23 22.48
CA GLN A 259 14.58 7.54 23.72
C GLN A 259 14.27 6.51 24.79
#